data_967702ba5bbb1450d3de933047cc179f
#
_entry.id   967702ba5bbb1450d3de933047cc179f
#
_cell.length_a   1.000
_cell.length_b   1.000
_cell.length_c   1.000
_cell.angle_alpha   90.00
_cell.angle_beta   90.00
_cell.angle_gamma   90.00
#
_symmetry.space_group_name_H-M   'P 1'
#
loop_
_entity.id
_entity.type
_entity.pdbx_description
1 polymer ?
#
loop_
_entity_poly.entity_id
_entity_poly.type
_entity_poly.pdbx_seq_one_letter_code
_entity_poly.pdbx_strand_id
1 'polypeptide(L)'
;MRTEQRWREHGHDDGRRGPTTAPGNRLSDEERAKIVALASSAEFCDKSPHQIVPILADRGEYVACESSFYRVLKVSAALAHRGKSRPKTMHRPKALESKKPNEVYSWDITYLLSALKGEYFYLYMFLDVFSRKIVGWRVHGQESMELSSMLLDEICTKEKIGANQLTLHADNGGPMKGATMLVTMQKLGIMPSFSRPSVSDDNPFSESLFKTLKYCPLYPSKPFASLEEATQWVEAFVAWYNDEHLHSGIKFVTPSSRHAGADLEILEKRNSVYEKAKLRNPQRWSTGTRNWERVESVKLNHLKEESKSATTACSRLASCLQGDIYPEIFRFRPIGKLHSGHPMRYKDA
;
A
#
# COMPACT_ATOMS: atom_id res chain seq x y z
N MET A 1 4.13 -24.86 -33.59
CA MET A 1 2.87 -25.62 -33.76
C MET A 1 2.90 -27.07 -33.23
N ARG A 2 3.97 -27.85 -33.39
CA ARG A 2 4.03 -29.25 -32.87
C ARG A 2 4.00 -29.39 -31.33
N THR A 3 4.52 -28.45 -30.59
CA THR A 3 4.60 -28.53 -29.09
C THR A 3 3.27 -28.26 -28.43
N GLU A 4 2.52 -27.28 -28.95
CA GLU A 4 1.21 -26.89 -28.39
C GLU A 4 0.14 -27.96 -28.65
N GLN A 5 0.19 -28.58 -29.83
CA GLN A 5 -0.70 -29.68 -30.20
C GLN A 5 -0.46 -30.93 -29.34
N ARG A 6 0.80 -31.22 -29.02
CA ARG A 6 1.19 -32.33 -28.14
C ARG A 6 0.76 -32.12 -26.68
N TRP A 7 0.76 -30.87 -26.19
CA TRP A 7 0.26 -30.56 -24.84
C TRP A 7 -1.26 -30.66 -24.75
N ARG A 8 -1.98 -30.35 -25.83
CA ARG A 8 -3.45 -30.54 -25.87
C ARG A 8 -3.84 -32.03 -25.87
N GLU A 9 -3.05 -32.87 -26.51
CA GLU A 9 -3.33 -34.31 -26.66
C GLU A 9 -2.89 -35.13 -25.43
N HIS A 10 -1.80 -34.77 -24.75
CA HIS A 10 -1.18 -35.58 -23.70
C HIS A 10 -1.09 -34.89 -22.32
N GLY A 11 -1.70 -33.73 -22.16
CA GLY A 11 -1.63 -32.98 -20.91
C GLY A 11 -0.25 -32.39 -20.60
N HIS A 12 -0.08 -31.88 -19.38
CA HIS A 12 1.16 -31.26 -18.93
C HIS A 12 2.13 -32.22 -18.22
N ASP A 13 1.84 -33.51 -18.23
CA ASP A 13 2.68 -34.50 -17.54
C ASP A 13 3.99 -34.69 -18.30
N ASP A 14 5.11 -34.58 -17.57
CA ASP A 14 6.43 -34.84 -18.10
C ASP A 14 6.63 -36.33 -18.32
N GLY A 15 6.36 -36.80 -19.55
CA GLY A 15 6.52 -38.19 -19.94
C GLY A 15 7.96 -38.65 -20.08
N ARG A 16 8.96 -37.86 -19.69
CA ARG A 16 10.38 -38.26 -19.75
C ARG A 16 10.66 -39.26 -18.62
N ARG A 17 10.96 -40.47 -19.00
CA ARG A 17 11.47 -41.49 -18.07
C ARG A 17 12.91 -41.14 -17.70
N GLY A 18 13.21 -41.00 -16.43
CA GLY A 18 14.56 -40.82 -15.91
C GLY A 18 15.47 -42.01 -16.29
N PRO A 19 16.79 -41.95 -15.99
CA PRO A 19 17.71 -43.04 -16.27
C PRO A 19 17.24 -44.34 -15.65
N THR A 20 17.30 -45.43 -16.39
CA THR A 20 16.85 -46.76 -15.96
C THR A 20 17.81 -47.44 -14.98
N THR A 21 19.06 -46.99 -14.94
CA THR A 21 20.09 -47.47 -14.01
C THR A 21 20.47 -46.42 -13.00
N ALA A 22 20.63 -46.81 -11.73
CA ALA A 22 21.10 -45.90 -10.70
C ALA A 22 22.56 -45.48 -11.00
N PRO A 23 22.88 -44.16 -10.82
CA PRO A 23 24.26 -43.70 -11.00
C PRO A 23 25.22 -44.42 -10.04
N GLY A 24 26.43 -44.74 -10.49
CA GLY A 24 27.43 -45.47 -9.68
C GLY A 24 27.88 -44.75 -8.42
N ASN A 25 27.62 -43.42 -8.30
CA ASN A 25 27.90 -42.61 -7.11
C ASN A 25 26.68 -42.41 -6.22
N ARG A 26 25.61 -43.21 -6.39
CA ARG A 26 24.44 -43.17 -5.52
C ARG A 26 24.80 -43.75 -4.15
N LEU A 27 24.43 -43.05 -3.07
CA LEU A 27 24.55 -43.57 -1.73
C LEU A 27 23.75 -44.87 -1.59
N SER A 28 24.35 -45.87 -0.94
CA SER A 28 23.66 -47.09 -0.56
C SER A 28 22.53 -46.85 0.42
N ASP A 29 21.64 -47.80 0.58
CA ASP A 29 20.53 -47.67 1.54
C ASP A 29 21.04 -47.69 2.98
N GLU A 30 22.17 -48.39 3.25
CA GLU A 30 22.85 -48.36 4.54
C GLU A 30 23.44 -46.97 4.86
N GLU A 31 24.12 -46.33 3.89
CA GLU A 31 24.64 -44.96 4.07
C GLU A 31 23.52 -43.96 4.28
N ARG A 32 22.40 -44.11 3.60
CA ARG A 32 21.20 -43.27 3.81
C ARG A 32 20.61 -43.47 5.21
N ALA A 33 20.48 -44.72 5.66
CA ALA A 33 20.01 -45.03 7.02
C ALA A 33 20.96 -44.43 8.08
N LYS A 34 22.28 -44.51 7.86
CA LYS A 34 23.28 -43.91 8.75
C LYS A 34 23.14 -42.39 8.82
N ILE A 35 22.90 -41.72 7.71
CA ILE A 35 22.64 -40.25 7.68
C ILE A 35 21.42 -39.90 8.52
N VAL A 36 20.31 -40.61 8.37
CA VAL A 36 19.09 -40.37 9.14
C VAL A 36 19.31 -40.62 10.62
N ALA A 37 19.97 -41.71 10.96
CA ALA A 37 20.29 -42.05 12.36
C ALA A 37 21.18 -41.01 13.02
N LEU A 38 22.24 -40.53 12.33
CA LEU A 38 23.12 -39.49 12.82
C LEU A 38 22.35 -38.19 13.05
N ALA A 39 21.59 -37.73 12.08
CA ALA A 39 20.83 -36.48 12.18
C ALA A 39 19.72 -36.52 13.25
N SER A 40 19.23 -37.71 13.58
CA SER A 40 18.19 -37.90 14.60
C SER A 40 18.77 -38.20 15.99
N SER A 41 20.09 -38.34 16.12
CA SER A 41 20.73 -38.61 17.42
C SER A 41 20.58 -37.40 18.36
N ALA A 42 20.63 -37.65 19.66
CA ALA A 42 20.56 -36.62 20.70
C ALA A 42 21.65 -35.54 20.52
N GLU A 43 22.79 -35.90 19.96
CA GLU A 43 23.92 -35.01 19.72
C GLU A 43 23.70 -34.05 18.51
N PHE A 44 23.01 -34.52 17.49
CA PHE A 44 22.90 -33.79 16.22
C PHE A 44 21.49 -33.35 15.88
N CYS A 45 20.48 -33.69 16.68
CA CYS A 45 19.07 -33.38 16.38
C CYS A 45 18.75 -31.87 16.27
N ASP A 46 19.58 -31.03 16.87
CA ASP A 46 19.46 -29.56 16.82
C ASP A 46 20.40 -28.90 15.79
N LYS A 47 21.26 -29.67 15.13
CA LYS A 47 22.28 -29.19 14.21
C LYS A 47 21.86 -29.35 12.75
N SER A 48 22.29 -28.39 11.94
CA SER A 48 22.11 -28.47 10.49
C SER A 48 23.16 -29.38 9.85
N PRO A 49 22.91 -29.97 8.66
CA PRO A 49 23.92 -30.69 7.90
C PRO A 49 25.24 -29.95 7.72
N HIS A 50 25.21 -28.62 7.56
CA HIS A 50 26.41 -27.78 7.51
C HIS A 50 27.24 -27.79 8.79
N GLN A 51 26.67 -28.15 9.92
CA GLN A 51 27.37 -28.31 11.20
C GLN A 51 27.74 -29.75 11.45
N ILE A 52 26.89 -30.70 11.07
CA ILE A 52 27.11 -32.14 11.30
C ILE A 52 28.31 -32.62 10.50
N VAL A 53 28.38 -32.29 9.19
CA VAL A 53 29.46 -32.81 8.32
C VAL A 53 30.86 -32.37 8.79
N PRO A 54 31.14 -31.08 9.12
CA PRO A 54 32.44 -30.71 9.68
C PRO A 54 32.76 -31.40 11.02
N ILE A 55 31.79 -31.51 11.92
CA ILE A 55 32.00 -32.19 13.23
C ILE A 55 32.39 -33.64 13.02
N LEU A 56 31.77 -34.35 12.08
CA LEU A 56 32.15 -35.72 11.74
C LEU A 56 33.55 -35.77 11.12
N ALA A 57 33.89 -34.83 10.26
CA ALA A 57 35.20 -34.74 9.65
C ALA A 57 36.30 -34.48 10.68
N ASP A 58 36.05 -33.65 11.71
CA ASP A 58 36.98 -33.39 12.82
C ASP A 58 37.25 -34.67 13.63
N ARG A 59 36.32 -35.63 13.63
CA ARG A 59 36.44 -36.95 14.26
C ARG A 59 37.06 -37.99 13.34
N GLY A 60 37.43 -37.62 12.14
CA GLY A 60 37.96 -38.55 11.13
C GLY A 60 36.89 -39.39 10.43
N GLU A 61 35.61 -39.03 10.57
CA GLU A 61 34.50 -39.72 9.91
C GLU A 61 33.99 -38.96 8.72
N TYR A 62 33.85 -39.65 7.58
CA TYR A 62 33.18 -39.10 6.41
C TYR A 62 32.06 -40.02 5.95
N VAL A 63 30.83 -39.55 5.90
CA VAL A 63 29.67 -40.30 5.41
C VAL A 63 29.22 -39.77 4.04
N ALA A 64 28.98 -38.49 3.93
CA ALA A 64 28.58 -37.85 2.70
C ALA A 64 28.76 -36.30 2.80
N CYS A 65 28.69 -35.61 1.68
CA CYS A 65 28.68 -34.14 1.69
C CYS A 65 27.34 -33.57 2.16
N GLU A 66 27.33 -32.30 2.55
CA GLU A 66 26.16 -31.58 3.09
C GLU A 66 24.95 -31.68 2.16
N SER A 67 25.17 -31.51 0.84
CA SER A 67 24.10 -31.61 -0.17
C SER A 67 23.45 -32.99 -0.18
N SER A 68 24.20 -34.04 0.09
CA SER A 68 23.67 -35.40 0.18
C SER A 68 22.89 -35.63 1.46
N PHE A 69 23.37 -35.10 2.60
CA PHE A 69 22.60 -35.07 3.86
C PHE A 69 21.24 -34.38 3.63
N TYR A 70 21.21 -33.18 3.04
CA TYR A 70 19.95 -32.48 2.77
C TYR A 70 19.01 -33.28 1.87
N ARG A 71 19.52 -33.94 0.83
CA ARG A 71 18.68 -34.76 -0.07
C ARG A 71 18.08 -35.98 0.66
N VAL A 72 18.86 -36.67 1.46
CA VAL A 72 18.40 -37.84 2.21
C VAL A 72 17.36 -37.41 3.25
N LEU A 73 17.66 -36.40 4.05
CA LEU A 73 16.74 -35.89 5.08
C LEU A 73 15.44 -35.33 4.52
N LYS A 74 15.51 -34.73 3.31
CA LYS A 74 14.30 -34.28 2.61
C LYS A 74 13.38 -35.43 2.21
N VAL A 75 13.94 -36.50 1.71
CA VAL A 75 13.17 -37.70 1.32
C VAL A 75 12.56 -38.36 2.55
N SER A 76 13.28 -38.38 3.66
CA SER A 76 12.83 -38.95 4.94
C SER A 76 11.91 -38.01 5.76
N ALA A 77 11.49 -36.86 5.19
CA ALA A 77 10.72 -35.81 5.87
C ALA A 77 11.35 -35.30 7.18
N ALA A 78 12.66 -35.51 7.38
CA ALA A 78 13.39 -35.20 8.60
C ALA A 78 14.05 -33.81 8.62
N LEU A 79 13.82 -32.96 7.59
CA LEU A 79 14.33 -31.58 7.55
C LEU A 79 13.48 -30.57 8.33
N ALA A 80 12.29 -30.96 8.74
CA ALA A 80 11.36 -30.06 9.41
C ALA A 80 11.59 -30.07 10.94
N HIS A 81 12.75 -29.58 11.38
CA HIS A 81 13.06 -29.46 12.81
C HIS A 81 12.20 -28.45 13.56
N ARG A 82 11.68 -27.45 12.85
CA ARG A 82 10.81 -26.44 13.42
C ARG A 82 9.54 -26.45 12.60
N GLY A 83 8.41 -26.60 13.25
CA GLY A 83 7.14 -26.28 12.62
C GLY A 83 7.28 -24.92 11.93
N LYS A 84 6.65 -24.73 10.77
CA LYS A 84 6.62 -23.43 10.11
C LYS A 84 6.39 -22.38 11.17
N SER A 85 7.32 -21.41 11.32
CA SER A 85 7.09 -20.28 12.19
C SER A 85 5.69 -19.81 11.87
N ARG A 86 4.79 -19.75 12.86
CA ARG A 86 3.44 -19.22 12.62
C ARG A 86 3.64 -17.91 11.88
N PRO A 87 3.03 -17.71 10.70
CA PRO A 87 3.11 -16.42 10.02
C PRO A 87 2.74 -15.41 11.09
N LYS A 88 3.55 -14.36 11.28
CA LYS A 88 3.21 -13.28 12.19
C LYS A 88 1.82 -12.84 11.76
N THR A 89 0.83 -13.09 12.59
CA THR A 89 -0.53 -12.59 12.38
C THR A 89 -0.41 -11.08 12.51
N MET A 90 -0.25 -10.43 11.36
CA MET A 90 -0.18 -8.96 11.30
C MET A 90 -1.60 -8.47 11.52
N HIS A 91 -1.90 -8.15 12.76
CA HIS A 91 -3.18 -7.54 13.07
C HIS A 91 -3.24 -6.16 12.40
N ARG A 92 -4.35 -5.91 11.71
CA ARG A 92 -4.61 -4.59 11.14
C ARG A 92 -4.62 -3.56 12.27
N PRO A 93 -4.04 -2.36 12.09
CA PRO A 93 -4.12 -1.30 13.07
C PRO A 93 -5.59 -1.06 13.47
N LYS A 94 -5.82 -0.68 14.75
CA LYS A 94 -7.16 -0.29 15.18
C LYS A 94 -7.66 0.83 14.28
N ALA A 95 -8.94 0.77 13.93
CA ALA A 95 -9.57 1.86 13.20
C ALA A 95 -9.47 3.13 14.04
N LEU A 96 -8.95 4.21 13.45
CA LEU A 96 -8.96 5.54 14.05
C LEU A 96 -10.17 6.27 13.49
N GLU A 97 -10.94 6.87 14.38
CA GLU A 97 -12.09 7.70 14.03
C GLU A 97 -11.81 9.15 14.41
N SER A 98 -12.07 10.06 13.48
CA SER A 98 -11.97 11.50 13.71
C SER A 98 -13.32 12.15 13.47
N LYS A 99 -13.81 12.96 14.41
CA LYS A 99 -15.11 13.66 14.40
C LYS A 99 -14.98 15.17 14.30
N LYS A 100 -13.78 15.67 14.56
CA LYS A 100 -13.48 17.12 14.49
C LYS A 100 -12.03 17.33 14.04
N PRO A 101 -11.65 18.55 13.64
CA PRO A 101 -10.26 18.87 13.32
C PRO A 101 -9.31 18.58 14.49
N ASN A 102 -8.06 18.28 14.17
CA ASN A 102 -6.97 18.13 15.12
C ASN A 102 -7.11 16.91 16.08
N GLU A 103 -7.86 15.87 15.68
CA GLU A 103 -7.91 14.59 16.40
C GLU A 103 -7.01 13.52 15.80
N VAL A 104 -6.95 13.44 14.46
CA VAL A 104 -6.13 12.46 13.77
C VAL A 104 -5.41 13.14 12.61
N TYR A 105 -4.09 13.08 12.63
CA TYR A 105 -3.27 13.46 11.48
C TYR A 105 -2.69 12.24 10.80
N SER A 106 -2.60 12.29 9.49
CA SER A 106 -1.82 11.39 8.65
C SER A 106 -0.63 12.17 8.12
N TRP A 107 0.57 11.59 8.16
CA TRP A 107 1.74 12.23 7.59
C TRP A 107 2.62 11.25 6.84
N ASP A 108 3.35 11.80 5.88
CA ASP A 108 4.25 11.02 5.06
C ASP A 108 5.23 11.94 4.32
N ILE A 109 6.27 11.36 3.71
CA ILE A 109 7.28 12.05 2.92
C ILE A 109 7.18 11.58 1.48
N THR A 110 7.17 12.52 0.53
CA THR A 110 7.26 12.20 -0.89
C THR A 110 8.44 12.89 -1.55
N TYR A 111 8.94 12.28 -2.63
CA TYR A 111 10.08 12.78 -3.39
C TYR A 111 9.61 13.70 -4.51
N LEU A 112 10.29 14.85 -4.65
CA LEU A 112 10.21 15.76 -5.78
C LEU A 112 11.50 15.64 -6.58
N LEU A 113 11.39 15.53 -7.92
CA LEU A 113 12.55 15.35 -8.78
C LEU A 113 13.40 16.64 -8.83
N SER A 114 14.68 16.53 -8.51
CA SER A 114 15.68 17.56 -8.76
C SER A 114 16.17 17.51 -10.21
N ALA A 115 16.68 18.62 -10.73
CA ALA A 115 17.32 18.69 -12.03
C ALA A 115 18.58 17.80 -12.14
N LEU A 116 19.21 17.47 -11.01
CA LEU A 116 20.35 16.59 -10.96
C LEU A 116 19.89 15.12 -10.86
N LYS A 117 20.36 14.29 -11.79
CA LYS A 117 19.97 12.88 -11.86
C LYS A 117 20.41 12.13 -10.60
N GLY A 118 19.42 11.51 -9.94
CA GLY A 118 19.66 10.73 -8.70
C GLY A 118 19.49 11.56 -7.43
N GLU A 119 19.27 12.86 -7.53
CA GLU A 119 18.94 13.73 -6.41
C GLU A 119 17.47 14.03 -6.34
N TYR A 120 16.95 14.21 -5.13
CA TYR A 120 15.55 14.48 -4.85
C TYR A 120 15.45 15.55 -3.76
N PHE A 121 14.36 16.32 -3.82
CA PHE A 121 13.89 17.08 -2.68
C PHE A 121 12.83 16.27 -1.94
N TYR A 122 12.78 16.39 -0.63
CA TYR A 122 11.94 15.62 0.27
C TYR A 122 10.83 16.51 0.79
N LEU A 123 9.60 16.21 0.38
CA LEU A 123 8.42 16.96 0.80
C LEU A 123 7.75 16.23 1.96
N TYR A 124 7.79 16.83 3.14
CA TYR A 124 7.10 16.42 4.34
C TYR A 124 5.72 17.03 4.37
N MET A 125 4.68 16.23 4.55
CA MET A 125 3.29 16.72 4.63
C MET A 125 2.52 16.09 5.78
N PHE A 126 1.80 16.93 6.51
CA PHE A 126 0.88 16.55 7.56
C PHE A 126 -0.54 16.95 7.16
N LEU A 127 -1.45 15.99 7.18
CA LEU A 127 -2.84 16.12 6.75
C LEU A 127 -3.78 15.86 7.92
N ASP A 128 -4.71 16.74 8.17
CA ASP A 128 -5.84 16.48 9.07
C ASP A 128 -6.83 15.52 8.40
N VAL A 129 -7.06 14.36 9.01
CA VAL A 129 -7.89 13.29 8.45
C VAL A 129 -9.36 13.70 8.35
N PHE A 130 -9.87 14.51 9.30
CA PHE A 130 -11.25 14.97 9.30
C PHE A 130 -11.53 15.98 8.20
N SER A 131 -10.73 17.04 8.14
CA SER A 131 -10.96 18.15 7.22
C SER A 131 -10.28 18.01 5.86
N ARG A 132 -9.30 17.13 5.74
CA ARG A 132 -8.39 17.02 4.57
C ARG A 132 -7.43 18.20 4.42
N LYS A 133 -7.36 19.10 5.39
CA LYS A 133 -6.46 20.25 5.36
C LYS A 133 -5.01 19.82 5.52
N ILE A 134 -4.12 20.32 4.68
CA ILE A 134 -2.68 20.25 4.91
C ILE A 134 -2.37 21.25 6.02
N VAL A 135 -2.08 20.74 7.22
CA VAL A 135 -1.84 21.56 8.42
C VAL A 135 -0.39 21.98 8.56
N GLY A 136 0.52 21.23 7.94
CA GLY A 136 1.94 21.56 7.89
C GLY A 136 2.65 20.85 6.74
N TRP A 137 3.68 21.51 6.23
CA TRP A 137 4.55 20.99 5.19
C TRP A 137 5.92 21.68 5.19
N ARG A 138 6.93 21.00 4.65
CA ARG A 138 8.28 21.56 4.39
C ARG A 138 8.91 20.78 3.25
N VAL A 139 9.77 21.46 2.49
CA VAL A 139 10.66 20.84 1.50
C VAL A 139 12.07 20.91 1.99
N HIS A 140 12.80 19.81 1.95
CA HIS A 140 14.19 19.71 2.38
C HIS A 140 15.05 18.97 1.36
N GLY A 141 16.38 19.19 1.39
CA GLY A 141 17.33 18.46 0.56
C GLY A 141 17.69 17.07 1.10
N GLN A 142 17.19 16.71 2.26
CA GLN A 142 17.48 15.42 2.91
C GLN A 142 16.28 14.92 3.71
N GLU A 143 16.25 13.62 3.96
CA GLU A 143 15.30 12.97 4.86
C GLU A 143 15.89 12.88 6.27
N SER A 144 15.19 13.43 7.28
CA SER A 144 15.66 13.47 8.65
C SER A 144 14.53 13.41 9.67
N MET A 145 14.78 12.72 10.78
CA MET A 145 13.85 12.63 11.92
C MET A 145 13.75 13.98 12.67
N GLU A 146 14.84 14.71 12.73
CA GLU A 146 14.91 16.01 13.38
C GLU A 146 14.02 17.02 12.66
N LEU A 147 14.10 17.06 11.31
CA LEU A 147 13.27 17.95 10.49
C LEU A 147 11.78 17.65 10.63
N SER A 148 11.40 16.37 10.64
CA SER A 148 9.99 15.98 10.84
C SER A 148 9.50 16.32 12.25
N SER A 149 10.35 16.16 13.26
CA SER A 149 10.03 16.48 14.66
C SER A 149 9.85 17.98 14.89
N MET A 150 10.72 18.81 14.29
CA MET A 150 10.59 20.28 14.34
C MET A 150 9.31 20.74 13.68
N LEU A 151 8.98 20.19 12.51
CA LEU A 151 7.74 20.52 11.81
C LEU A 151 6.51 20.13 12.61
N LEU A 152 6.51 18.96 13.27
CA LEU A 152 5.41 18.55 14.15
C LEU A 152 5.21 19.52 15.32
N ASP A 153 6.26 19.96 15.97
CA ASP A 153 6.23 20.93 17.07
C ASP A 153 5.64 22.28 16.61
N GLU A 154 6.09 22.78 15.46
CA GLU A 154 5.54 23.99 14.85
C GLU A 154 4.03 23.86 14.55
N ILE A 155 3.58 22.70 14.01
CA ILE A 155 2.18 22.44 13.71
C ILE A 155 1.37 22.43 15.01
N CYS A 156 1.83 21.75 16.04
CA CYS A 156 1.13 21.68 17.32
C CYS A 156 0.97 23.05 17.98
N THR A 157 2.00 23.88 17.89
CA THR A 157 1.98 25.26 18.38
C THR A 157 0.99 26.11 17.58
N LYS A 158 1.04 26.06 16.25
CA LYS A 158 0.17 26.81 15.34
C LYS A 158 -1.29 26.44 15.48
N GLU A 159 -1.60 25.14 15.51
CA GLU A 159 -2.98 24.63 15.62
C GLU A 159 -3.46 24.53 17.08
N LYS A 160 -2.64 24.94 18.05
CA LYS A 160 -2.93 24.95 19.50
C LYS A 160 -3.39 23.60 20.04
N ILE A 161 -2.67 22.55 19.66
CA ILE A 161 -3.02 21.18 20.03
C ILE A 161 -2.66 20.92 21.48
N GLY A 162 -3.66 20.48 22.27
CA GLY A 162 -3.47 20.08 23.66
C GLY A 162 -2.90 18.67 23.81
N ALA A 163 -2.32 18.37 24.97
CA ALA A 163 -1.83 17.03 25.27
C ALA A 163 -2.98 16.00 25.21
N ASN A 164 -2.70 14.83 24.67
CA ASN A 164 -3.64 13.71 24.46
C ASN A 164 -4.84 14.00 23.52
N GLN A 165 -4.75 15.07 22.74
CA GLN A 165 -5.78 15.43 21.77
C GLN A 165 -5.54 14.75 20.41
N LEU A 166 -4.27 14.68 19.97
CA LEU A 166 -3.90 14.26 18.63
C LEU A 166 -3.38 12.81 18.59
N THR A 167 -3.87 12.05 17.63
CA THR A 167 -3.24 10.80 17.17
C THR A 167 -2.53 11.04 15.84
N LEU A 168 -1.24 10.75 15.79
CA LEU A 168 -0.44 10.87 14.55
C LEU A 168 -0.26 9.51 13.91
N HIS A 169 -0.81 9.35 12.72
CA HIS A 169 -0.66 8.13 11.92
C HIS A 169 0.39 8.30 10.83
N ALA A 170 1.25 7.31 10.68
CA ALA A 170 2.32 7.29 9.70
C ALA A 170 2.62 5.88 9.20
N ASP A 171 3.36 5.80 8.12
CA ASP A 171 3.94 4.54 7.68
C ASP A 171 5.09 4.08 8.58
N ASN A 172 5.62 2.87 8.30
CA ASN A 172 6.70 2.28 9.08
C ASN A 172 8.11 2.72 8.63
N GLY A 173 8.23 3.89 7.99
CA GLY A 173 9.52 4.44 7.55
C GLY A 173 10.46 4.80 8.70
N GLY A 174 11.75 4.92 8.40
CA GLY A 174 12.78 5.30 9.36
C GLY A 174 12.49 6.62 10.10
N PRO A 175 12.19 7.72 9.39
CA PRO A 175 11.86 9.00 10.01
C PRO A 175 10.63 8.96 10.91
N MET A 176 9.67 8.05 10.59
CA MET A 176 8.41 7.93 11.30
C MET A 176 8.57 7.28 12.68
N LYS A 177 9.49 6.32 12.80
CA LYS A 177 9.74 5.54 14.03
C LYS A 177 11.03 5.89 14.72
N GLY A 178 11.73 6.90 14.26
CA GLY A 178 12.98 7.34 14.86
C GLY A 178 12.79 7.81 16.30
N ALA A 179 13.81 7.61 17.12
CA ALA A 179 13.77 7.96 18.55
C ALA A 179 13.41 9.42 18.78
N THR A 180 13.98 10.35 18.01
CA THR A 180 13.67 11.79 18.08
C THR A 180 12.19 12.07 17.89
N MET A 181 11.58 11.47 16.87
CA MET A 181 10.14 11.66 16.59
C MET A 181 9.26 11.10 17.71
N LEU A 182 9.60 9.91 18.21
CA LEU A 182 8.84 9.28 19.32
C LEU A 182 8.96 10.11 20.62
N VAL A 183 10.13 10.61 20.95
CA VAL A 183 10.34 11.49 22.11
C VAL A 183 9.56 12.80 21.96
N THR A 184 9.56 13.39 20.77
CA THR A 184 8.79 14.62 20.49
C THR A 184 7.29 14.36 20.65
N MET A 185 6.74 13.27 20.09
CA MET A 185 5.34 12.89 20.29
C MET A 185 5.00 12.68 21.77
N GLN A 186 5.89 12.02 22.51
CA GLN A 186 5.70 11.81 23.95
C GLN A 186 5.68 13.14 24.72
N LYS A 187 6.60 14.06 24.44
CA LYS A 187 6.63 15.40 25.07
C LYS A 187 5.37 16.21 24.78
N LEU A 188 4.85 16.12 23.56
CA LEU A 188 3.63 16.81 23.13
C LEU A 188 2.34 16.09 23.55
N GLY A 189 2.43 14.89 24.14
CA GLY A 189 1.27 14.07 24.48
C GLY A 189 0.51 13.57 23.26
N ILE A 190 1.21 13.27 22.14
CA ILE A 190 0.62 12.78 20.89
C ILE A 190 0.65 11.26 20.89
N MET A 191 -0.47 10.63 20.55
CA MET A 191 -0.58 9.18 20.42
C MET A 191 -0.01 8.71 19.06
N PRO A 192 1.04 7.88 19.02
CA PRO A 192 1.55 7.33 17.78
C PRO A 192 0.66 6.19 17.26
N SER A 193 0.49 6.14 15.94
CA SER A 193 -0.17 5.05 15.21
C SER A 193 0.61 4.75 13.93
N PHE A 194 0.80 3.47 13.61
CA PHE A 194 1.60 3.07 12.46
C PHE A 194 0.89 2.05 11.58
N SER A 195 1.14 2.16 10.28
CA SER A 195 0.76 1.17 9.28
C SER A 195 1.41 -0.19 9.55
N ARG A 196 0.85 -1.25 8.99
CA ARG A 196 1.53 -2.56 8.97
C ARG A 196 2.75 -2.51 8.06
N PRO A 197 3.85 -3.21 8.39
CA PRO A 197 5.00 -3.28 7.49
C PRO A 197 4.61 -3.77 6.09
N SER A 198 5.03 -3.04 5.06
CA SER A 198 4.78 -3.35 3.64
C SER A 198 3.30 -3.42 3.23
N VAL A 199 2.42 -2.71 3.92
CA VAL A 199 1.01 -2.54 3.57
C VAL A 199 0.72 -1.06 3.36
N SER A 200 0.71 -0.64 2.11
CA SER A 200 0.45 0.76 1.71
C SER A 200 -0.98 1.21 2.03
N ASP A 201 -1.95 0.32 1.86
CA ASP A 201 -3.38 0.61 2.09
C ASP A 201 -3.72 1.10 3.52
N ASP A 202 -2.76 1.07 4.44
CA ASP A 202 -2.98 1.51 5.81
C ASP A 202 -2.80 3.02 5.99
N ASN A 203 -2.22 3.75 4.99
CA ASN A 203 -2.11 5.22 4.98
C ASN A 203 -2.75 5.88 3.73
N PRO A 204 -4.02 5.59 3.43
CA PRO A 204 -4.66 5.97 2.17
C PRO A 204 -4.84 7.49 2.00
N PHE A 205 -4.81 8.25 3.09
CA PHE A 205 -5.01 9.70 3.06
C PHE A 205 -3.78 10.42 2.53
N SER A 206 -2.59 10.09 3.01
CA SER A 206 -1.32 10.62 2.49
C SER A 206 -1.08 10.18 1.05
N GLU A 207 -1.35 8.90 0.72
CA GLU A 207 -1.24 8.41 -0.65
C GLU A 207 -2.17 9.15 -1.62
N SER A 208 -3.44 9.37 -1.23
CA SER A 208 -4.41 10.13 -2.03
C SER A 208 -3.97 11.58 -2.22
N LEU A 209 -3.41 12.21 -1.18
CA LEU A 209 -2.88 13.57 -1.26
C LEU A 209 -1.71 13.63 -2.25
N PHE A 210 -0.74 12.74 -2.14
CA PHE A 210 0.40 12.70 -3.06
C PHE A 210 0.01 12.37 -4.49
N LYS A 211 -1.02 11.54 -4.68
CA LYS A 211 -1.61 11.35 -6.00
C LYS A 211 -2.19 12.65 -6.54
N THR A 212 -2.97 13.39 -5.74
CA THR A 212 -3.50 14.70 -6.14
C THR A 212 -2.39 15.67 -6.50
N LEU A 213 -1.31 15.73 -5.70
CA LEU A 213 -0.16 16.59 -5.95
C LEU A 213 0.54 16.24 -7.27
N LYS A 214 0.87 14.98 -7.50
CA LYS A 214 1.65 14.53 -8.67
C LYS A 214 0.85 14.53 -9.98
N TYR A 215 -0.47 14.47 -9.90
CA TYR A 215 -1.36 14.45 -11.08
C TYR A 215 -2.16 15.74 -11.26
N CYS A 216 -1.92 16.79 -10.47
CA CYS A 216 -2.57 18.07 -10.72
C CYS A 216 -2.04 18.67 -12.03
N PRO A 217 -2.89 19.33 -12.82
CA PRO A 217 -2.49 19.90 -14.11
C PRO A 217 -1.34 20.92 -14.02
N LEU A 218 -1.14 21.50 -12.84
CA LEU A 218 -0.08 22.49 -12.59
C LEU A 218 1.25 21.85 -12.16
N TYR A 219 1.32 20.50 -12.02
CA TYR A 219 2.58 19.84 -11.67
C TYR A 219 3.62 20.06 -12.78
N PRO A 220 4.85 20.51 -12.45
CA PRO A 220 5.86 20.80 -13.44
C PRO A 220 6.21 19.58 -14.30
N SER A 221 6.27 19.78 -15.61
CA SER A 221 6.71 18.74 -16.55
C SER A 221 8.23 18.51 -16.51
N LYS A 222 8.98 19.46 -15.95
CA LYS A 222 10.44 19.39 -15.75
C LYS A 222 10.76 19.24 -14.27
N PRO A 223 11.88 18.58 -13.93
CA PRO A 223 12.39 18.56 -12.58
C PRO A 223 12.65 19.98 -12.03
N PHE A 224 12.55 20.17 -10.73
CA PHE A 224 12.81 21.43 -10.06
C PHE A 224 14.30 21.79 -10.13
N ALA A 225 14.61 23.03 -10.50
CA ALA A 225 15.99 23.47 -10.61
C ALA A 225 16.65 23.72 -9.25
N SER A 226 15.86 24.09 -8.23
CA SER A 226 16.37 24.36 -6.87
C SER A 226 15.35 24.00 -5.79
N LEU A 227 15.83 23.97 -4.54
CA LEU A 227 14.99 23.78 -3.35
C LEU A 227 13.97 24.92 -3.20
N GLU A 228 14.38 26.14 -3.53
CA GLU A 228 13.52 27.34 -3.47
C GLU A 228 12.38 27.24 -4.47
N GLU A 229 12.64 26.82 -5.71
CA GLU A 229 11.62 26.61 -6.73
C GLU A 229 10.62 25.53 -6.29
N ALA A 230 11.12 24.40 -5.77
CA ALA A 230 10.27 23.34 -5.24
C ALA A 230 9.41 23.84 -4.07
N THR A 231 9.98 24.63 -3.18
CA THR A 231 9.29 25.22 -2.01
C THR A 231 8.19 26.18 -2.46
N GLN A 232 8.46 27.10 -3.38
CA GLN A 232 7.48 28.04 -3.92
C GLN A 232 6.32 27.34 -4.62
N TRP A 233 6.64 26.30 -5.41
CA TRP A 233 5.60 25.51 -6.07
C TRP A 233 4.71 24.77 -5.07
N VAL A 234 5.31 24.15 -4.04
CA VAL A 234 4.54 23.46 -3.00
C VAL A 234 3.69 24.45 -2.20
N GLU A 235 4.19 25.65 -1.91
CA GLU A 235 3.42 26.69 -1.24
C GLU A 235 2.15 27.04 -2.03
N ALA A 236 2.30 27.29 -3.32
CA ALA A 236 1.17 27.55 -4.21
C ALA A 236 0.19 26.36 -4.30
N PHE A 237 0.72 25.13 -4.37
CA PHE A 237 -0.10 23.92 -4.34
C PHE A 237 -0.90 23.80 -3.04
N VAL A 238 -0.28 24.02 -1.88
CA VAL A 238 -0.95 23.92 -0.58
C VAL A 238 -2.03 24.97 -0.42
N ALA A 239 -1.78 26.21 -0.86
CA ALA A 239 -2.78 27.26 -0.87
C ALA A 239 -3.99 26.87 -1.73
N TRP A 240 -3.75 26.47 -2.98
CA TRP A 240 -4.81 25.98 -3.86
C TRP A 240 -5.56 24.76 -3.26
N TYR A 241 -4.82 23.76 -2.73
CA TYR A 241 -5.43 22.55 -2.18
C TYR A 241 -6.31 22.85 -0.97
N ASN A 242 -5.87 23.71 -0.07
CA ASN A 242 -6.59 24.03 1.15
C ASN A 242 -7.80 24.94 0.90
N ASP A 243 -7.68 25.90 0.00
CA ASP A 243 -8.63 27.03 -0.11
C ASP A 243 -9.51 26.99 -1.36
N GLU A 244 -9.10 26.27 -2.42
CA GLU A 244 -9.83 26.23 -3.69
C GLU A 244 -10.28 24.80 -4.08
N HIS A 245 -9.47 23.77 -3.80
CA HIS A 245 -9.77 22.40 -4.20
C HIS A 245 -11.02 21.86 -3.50
N LEU A 246 -12.02 21.48 -4.29
CA LEU A 246 -13.28 20.90 -3.81
C LEU A 246 -13.15 19.38 -3.65
N HIS A 247 -12.95 18.92 -2.43
CA HIS A 247 -12.66 17.52 -2.13
C HIS A 247 -13.94 16.67 -2.05
N SER A 248 -14.05 15.64 -2.91
CA SER A 248 -15.25 14.78 -3.00
C SER A 248 -15.59 14.05 -1.70
N GLY A 249 -14.58 13.57 -0.96
CA GLY A 249 -14.74 12.86 0.31
C GLY A 249 -15.33 13.70 1.46
N ILE A 250 -15.39 15.02 1.29
CA ILE A 250 -15.99 15.96 2.23
C ILE A 250 -17.12 16.79 1.60
N LYS A 251 -17.85 16.19 0.66
CA LYS A 251 -19.02 16.81 0.00
C LYS A 251 -18.67 18.05 -0.84
N PHE A 252 -17.49 18.06 -1.47
CA PHE A 252 -17.06 19.18 -2.35
C PHE A 252 -17.04 20.55 -1.65
N VAL A 253 -16.64 20.59 -0.40
CA VAL A 253 -16.18 21.82 0.27
C VAL A 253 -14.66 21.86 0.24
N THR A 254 -14.07 23.03 0.51
CA THR A 254 -12.62 23.13 0.63
C THR A 254 -12.13 22.60 1.97
N PRO A 255 -10.92 22.05 2.07
CA PRO A 255 -10.32 21.62 3.32
C PRO A 255 -10.34 22.70 4.41
N SER A 256 -9.99 23.95 4.06
CA SER A 256 -10.01 25.09 5.00
C SER A 256 -11.42 25.38 5.53
N SER A 257 -12.44 25.39 4.66
CA SER A 257 -13.82 25.62 5.06
C SER A 257 -14.29 24.58 6.07
N ARG A 258 -13.95 23.31 5.81
CA ARG A 258 -14.32 22.21 6.73
C ARG A 258 -13.53 22.26 8.04
N HIS A 259 -12.26 22.62 7.98
CA HIS A 259 -11.42 22.75 9.18
C HIS A 259 -11.91 23.86 10.11
N ALA A 260 -12.37 24.96 9.53
CA ALA A 260 -12.95 26.07 10.26
C ALA A 260 -14.42 25.86 10.70
N GLY A 261 -15.06 24.75 10.25
CA GLY A 261 -16.48 24.48 10.55
C GLY A 261 -17.48 25.24 9.66
N ALA A 262 -17.01 26.03 8.70
CA ALA A 262 -17.85 26.77 7.76
C ALA A 262 -18.56 25.89 6.71
N ASP A 263 -18.17 24.62 6.62
CA ASP A 263 -18.79 23.63 5.75
C ASP A 263 -20.28 23.43 6.01
N LEU A 264 -20.74 23.55 7.25
CA LEU A 264 -22.16 23.39 7.61
C LEU A 264 -23.05 24.37 6.83
N GLU A 265 -22.74 25.66 6.91
CA GLU A 265 -23.50 26.71 6.20
C GLU A 265 -23.48 26.50 4.69
N ILE A 266 -22.31 26.12 4.12
CA ILE A 266 -22.17 25.85 2.69
C ILE A 266 -23.08 24.67 2.28
N LEU A 267 -23.12 23.59 3.04
CA LEU A 267 -23.90 22.41 2.75
C LEU A 267 -25.41 22.67 2.90
N GLU A 268 -25.83 23.40 3.93
CA GLU A 268 -27.23 23.82 4.11
C GLU A 268 -27.71 24.69 2.95
N LYS A 269 -26.90 25.68 2.52
CA LYS A 269 -27.21 26.52 1.37
C LYS A 269 -27.37 25.67 0.09
N ARG A 270 -26.48 24.73 -0.15
CA ARG A 270 -26.58 23.81 -1.31
C ARG A 270 -27.84 22.96 -1.24
N ASN A 271 -28.15 22.40 -0.08
CA ASN A 271 -29.37 21.62 0.12
C ASN A 271 -30.62 22.44 -0.20
N SER A 272 -30.72 23.65 0.33
CA SER A 272 -31.81 24.59 0.06
C SER A 272 -31.98 24.91 -1.44
N VAL A 273 -30.87 25.10 -2.17
CA VAL A 273 -30.91 25.34 -3.62
C VAL A 273 -31.48 24.13 -4.37
N TYR A 274 -31.06 22.91 -4.00
CA TYR A 274 -31.54 21.69 -4.63
C TYR A 274 -33.01 21.43 -4.35
N GLU A 275 -33.48 21.63 -3.10
CA GLU A 275 -34.90 21.48 -2.76
C GLU A 275 -35.77 22.49 -3.49
N LYS A 276 -35.36 23.75 -3.59
CA LYS A 276 -36.06 24.77 -4.39
C LYS A 276 -36.11 24.40 -5.87
N ALA A 277 -35.03 23.82 -6.42
CA ALA A 277 -35.00 23.38 -7.81
C ALA A 277 -35.95 22.18 -8.04
N LYS A 278 -36.04 21.25 -7.11
CA LYS A 278 -36.99 20.12 -7.13
C LYS A 278 -38.45 20.60 -7.08
N LEU A 279 -38.76 21.56 -6.23
CA LEU A 279 -40.11 22.15 -6.14
C LEU A 279 -40.54 22.83 -7.45
N ARG A 280 -39.60 23.46 -8.17
CA ARG A 280 -39.90 24.12 -9.46
C ARG A 280 -40.14 23.11 -10.60
N ASN A 281 -39.48 21.96 -10.59
CA ASN A 281 -39.54 20.97 -11.67
C ASN A 281 -39.53 19.54 -11.09
N PRO A 282 -40.59 19.08 -10.38
CA PRO A 282 -40.61 17.79 -9.68
C PRO A 282 -40.32 16.60 -10.60
N GLN A 283 -40.82 16.65 -11.84
CA GLN A 283 -40.66 15.57 -12.81
C GLN A 283 -39.22 15.30 -13.28
N ARG A 284 -38.26 16.20 -12.97
CA ARG A 284 -36.82 15.97 -13.25
C ARG A 284 -36.14 15.11 -12.19
N TRP A 285 -36.84 14.77 -11.13
CA TRP A 285 -36.29 14.08 -9.97
C TRP A 285 -37.05 12.76 -9.76
N SER A 286 -36.45 11.65 -10.17
CA SER A 286 -37.04 10.30 -9.97
C SER A 286 -36.91 9.80 -8.52
N THR A 287 -35.98 10.38 -7.75
CA THR A 287 -35.71 10.05 -6.35
C THR A 287 -35.53 11.34 -5.54
N GLY A 288 -34.85 11.27 -4.43
CA GLY A 288 -34.46 12.45 -3.63
C GLY A 288 -33.42 13.33 -4.34
N THR A 289 -33.17 14.51 -3.77
CA THR A 289 -32.07 15.37 -4.17
C THR A 289 -30.74 14.78 -3.75
N ARG A 290 -29.61 15.36 -4.20
CA ARG A 290 -28.29 14.94 -3.76
C ARG A 290 -28.16 15.12 -2.25
N ASN A 291 -27.64 14.10 -1.56
CA ASN A 291 -27.38 14.17 -0.13
C ASN A 291 -26.22 15.13 0.16
N TRP A 292 -26.53 16.28 0.78
CA TRP A 292 -25.60 17.30 1.23
C TRP A 292 -25.34 17.25 2.73
N GLU A 293 -25.83 16.22 3.45
CA GLU A 293 -25.54 16.04 4.87
C GLU A 293 -24.03 15.96 5.11
N ARG A 294 -23.61 16.57 6.19
CA ARG A 294 -22.22 16.57 6.61
C ARG A 294 -21.75 15.14 6.89
N VAL A 295 -20.53 14.83 6.55
CA VAL A 295 -19.84 13.59 6.97
C VAL A 295 -19.40 13.79 8.43
N GLU A 296 -20.12 13.25 9.40
CA GLU A 296 -19.89 13.46 10.83
C GLU A 296 -18.58 12.84 11.33
N SER A 297 -18.19 11.70 10.81
CA SER A 297 -16.95 11.05 11.18
C SER A 297 -16.18 10.50 9.99
N VAL A 298 -14.87 10.52 10.11
CA VAL A 298 -13.95 9.94 9.13
C VAL A 298 -13.15 8.86 9.80
N LYS A 299 -13.12 7.67 9.18
CA LYS A 299 -12.41 6.51 9.71
C LYS A 299 -11.18 6.21 8.87
N LEU A 300 -10.05 6.03 9.55
CA LEU A 300 -8.83 5.49 8.98
C LEU A 300 -8.75 4.00 9.38
N ASN A 301 -8.40 3.13 8.43
CA ASN A 301 -8.23 1.68 8.66
C ASN A 301 -9.49 0.94 9.14
N HIS A 302 -10.70 1.43 8.81
CA HIS A 302 -11.92 0.70 9.13
C HIS A 302 -11.97 -0.64 8.39
N LEU A 303 -12.42 -1.69 9.06
CA LEU A 303 -12.78 -2.94 8.41
C LEU A 303 -13.96 -2.64 7.48
N LYS A 304 -13.84 -2.92 6.19
CA LYS A 304 -15.04 -3.04 5.36
C LYS A 304 -15.82 -4.20 5.96
N GLU A 305 -16.98 -3.94 6.52
CA GLU A 305 -17.93 -5.01 6.83
C GLU A 305 -18.19 -5.70 5.50
N GLU A 306 -17.80 -6.98 5.39
CA GLU A 306 -18.20 -7.80 4.28
C GLU A 306 -19.74 -7.75 4.26
N SER A 307 -20.27 -7.05 3.28
CA SER A 307 -21.71 -6.96 3.12
C SER A 307 -22.22 -8.40 2.98
N LYS A 308 -23.04 -8.86 3.93
CA LYS A 308 -23.74 -10.14 3.94
C LYS A 308 -24.74 -10.27 2.77
N SER A 309 -24.46 -9.66 1.62
CA SER A 309 -25.30 -9.67 0.42
C SER A 309 -24.93 -10.75 -0.61
N ALA A 310 -23.94 -11.62 -0.30
CA ALA A 310 -23.57 -12.70 -1.21
C ALA A 310 -24.52 -13.90 -1.16
N THR A 311 -25.39 -14.03 -0.14
CA THR A 311 -26.29 -15.18 -0.01
C THR A 311 -27.59 -15.00 -0.76
N THR A 312 -27.96 -13.78 -1.16
CA THR A 312 -29.21 -13.53 -1.92
C THR A 312 -29.01 -13.53 -3.45
N ALA A 313 -27.75 -13.41 -3.92
CA ALA A 313 -27.46 -13.47 -5.36
C ALA A 313 -27.42 -14.91 -5.90
N CYS A 314 -27.10 -15.89 -5.07
CA CYS A 314 -27.05 -17.30 -5.49
C CYS A 314 -28.45 -17.93 -5.63
N SER A 315 -29.46 -17.44 -4.92
CA SER A 315 -30.86 -17.91 -5.07
C SER A 315 -31.58 -17.28 -6.26
N ARG A 316 -31.12 -16.16 -6.81
CA ARG A 316 -31.69 -15.55 -8.02
C ARG A 316 -31.09 -16.05 -9.32
N LEU A 317 -29.90 -16.68 -9.29
CA LEU A 317 -29.30 -17.30 -10.48
C LEU A 317 -29.87 -18.69 -10.78
N ALA A 318 -30.52 -19.35 -9.83
CA ALA A 318 -31.15 -20.65 -10.02
C ALA A 318 -32.56 -20.56 -10.67
N SER A 319 -33.19 -19.38 -10.71
CA SER A 319 -34.49 -19.16 -11.29
C SER A 319 -34.49 -18.52 -12.70
N CYS A 320 -33.31 -18.14 -13.22
CA CYS A 320 -33.18 -17.53 -14.56
C CYS A 320 -32.63 -18.45 -15.64
N LEU A 321 -32.56 -19.77 -15.40
CA LEU A 321 -32.16 -20.75 -16.42
C LEU A 321 -33.32 -21.47 -17.10
N GLN A 322 -34.51 -20.87 -17.10
CA GLN A 322 -35.62 -21.30 -17.97
C GLN A 322 -36.24 -20.08 -18.65
N GLY A 323 -35.87 -19.85 -19.89
CA GLY A 323 -36.51 -18.86 -20.74
C GLY A 323 -35.57 -18.18 -21.71
N ASP A 324 -35.63 -18.66 -22.95
CA ASP A 324 -34.98 -18.05 -24.13
C ASP A 324 -35.30 -16.56 -24.28
N ILE A 325 -34.30 -15.81 -24.81
CA ILE A 325 -34.41 -14.83 -25.92
C ILE A 325 -33.18 -13.93 -25.91
N TYR A 326 -32.40 -13.95 -27.00
CA TYR A 326 -31.41 -12.92 -27.44
C TYR A 326 -32.14 -11.60 -27.75
N PRO A 327 -31.47 -10.41 -27.81
CA PRO A 327 -30.33 -10.17 -28.66
C PRO A 327 -29.28 -9.11 -28.15
N GLU A 328 -28.11 -9.23 -28.75
CA GLU A 328 -27.14 -8.20 -29.17
C GLU A 328 -27.17 -6.82 -28.50
N ILE A 329 -25.98 -6.41 -28.06
CA ILE A 329 -25.25 -5.12 -28.28
C ILE A 329 -24.19 -4.94 -27.20
N PHE A 330 -22.93 -5.18 -27.54
CA PHE A 330 -21.77 -4.39 -27.11
C PHE A 330 -20.52 -4.85 -27.89
N ARG A 331 -20.33 -4.21 -29.04
CA ARG A 331 -19.06 -4.28 -29.77
C ARG A 331 -18.06 -3.32 -29.13
N PHE A 332 -17.04 -3.85 -28.49
CA PHE A 332 -15.81 -3.13 -28.24
C PHE A 332 -15.01 -2.99 -29.55
N ARG A 333 -14.73 -1.76 -29.95
CA ARG A 333 -13.76 -1.45 -31.01
C ARG A 333 -12.36 -1.47 -30.42
N PRO A 334 -11.39 -2.20 -30.98
CA PRO A 334 -9.99 -2.07 -30.61
C PRO A 334 -9.39 -0.81 -31.25
N ILE A 335 -8.69 -0.01 -30.46
CA ILE A 335 -7.90 1.14 -30.91
C ILE A 335 -6.69 0.64 -31.66
N GLY A 336 -6.54 1.11 -32.90
CA GLY A 336 -5.53 0.70 -33.87
C GLY A 336 -4.10 1.00 -33.43
N LYS A 337 -3.20 0.13 -33.85
CA LYS A 337 -1.75 0.26 -33.81
C LYS A 337 -1.31 1.49 -34.61
N LEU A 338 -0.58 2.38 -33.97
CA LEU A 338 0.18 3.43 -34.66
C LEU A 338 1.47 2.85 -35.23
N HIS A 339 1.63 3.02 -36.51
CA HIS A 339 2.79 2.64 -37.30
C HIS A 339 4.04 3.44 -36.93
N SER A 340 5.15 2.71 -36.84
CA SER A 340 6.52 3.22 -36.88
C SER A 340 6.82 3.92 -38.21
N GLY A 341 7.24 5.16 -38.17
CA GLY A 341 7.69 5.96 -39.31
C GLY A 341 8.99 6.70 -39.02
N HIS A 342 10.06 6.22 -39.59
CA HIS A 342 11.34 6.78 -40.06
C HIS A 342 11.95 8.07 -39.46
N PRO A 343 13.27 8.10 -39.31
CA PRO A 343 14.03 9.23 -38.77
C PRO A 343 14.30 10.29 -39.84
N MET A 344 13.97 11.55 -39.55
CA MET A 344 14.44 12.69 -40.33
C MET A 344 15.86 13.10 -39.95
N ARG A 345 16.71 13.18 -40.97
CA ARG A 345 18.07 13.70 -40.90
C ARG A 345 18.03 15.21 -40.69
N TYR A 346 18.80 15.69 -39.76
CA TYR A 346 19.23 17.12 -39.73
C TYR A 346 20.18 17.38 -40.89
N LYS A 347 19.89 18.45 -41.65
CA LYS A 347 20.84 19.19 -42.49
C LYS A 347 20.99 20.57 -41.92
N ASP A 348 22.25 20.95 -41.85
CA ASP A 348 22.80 22.23 -41.44
C ASP A 348 22.17 23.46 -42.15
N ALA A 349 21.94 24.51 -41.37
CA ALA A 349 22.22 25.93 -41.67
C ALA A 349 22.08 26.71 -40.36
#